data_555cdab6f33df5aa1d3ed666a4cd3b8c
#
_entry.id   555cdab6f33df5aa1d3ed666a4cd3b8c
#
_cell.length_a   1.000
_cell.length_b   1.000
_cell.length_c   1.000
_cell.angle_alpha   90.00
_cell.angle_beta   90.00
_cell.angle_gamma   90.00
#
_symmetry.space_group_name_H-M   'P 1'
#
loop_
_entity.id
_entity.type
_entity.pdbx_description
1 polymer ?
#
loop_
_entity_poly.entity_id
_entity_poly.type
_entity_poly.pdbx_seq_one_letter_code
_entity_poly.pdbx_strand_id
1 'polypeptide(L)'
;MKSLILLLIAMSAAGTFPFIIYMALSTIFDNYISARFRYRCLKYCLLLYLVPFPLLKYFIYHRYFSTPKPLNGNVVISLTGKIVQTSTGFYLNSVGSLQKIFIGLWICSLSIIIFYKAINFSRFHRKISQNVLSDPEIIKIVEMLSQEMQLQHKVTVYENSLASSPFTYGTFHPSIVLTSLSDKNNLPLIIRHELQHIKSHDFLFRQLAFLVLMLHCYNPFVYFFFREVIEVQELACDE
;
A
#
# COMPACT_ATOMS: atom_id res chain seq x y z
N MET A 1 -22.60 10.00 -1.83
CA MET A 1 -22.37 8.79 -1.02
C MET A 1 -22.44 7.49 -1.82
N LYS A 2 -23.47 7.27 -2.66
CA LYS A 2 -23.46 6.14 -3.63
C LYS A 2 -22.21 6.12 -4.50
N SER A 3 -21.71 7.29 -4.88
CA SER A 3 -20.47 7.45 -5.66
C SER A 3 -19.21 6.99 -4.94
N LEU A 4 -19.10 7.15 -3.61
CA LEU A 4 -17.92 6.73 -2.85
C LEU A 4 -17.81 5.20 -2.76
N ILE A 5 -18.92 4.52 -2.44
CA ILE A 5 -18.96 3.06 -2.39
C ILE A 5 -18.65 2.47 -3.78
N LEU A 6 -19.27 3.02 -4.82
CA LEU A 6 -19.02 2.58 -6.19
C LEU A 6 -17.54 2.80 -6.59
N LEU A 7 -16.95 3.91 -6.16
CA LEU A 7 -15.54 4.21 -6.37
C LEU A 7 -14.64 3.16 -5.71
N LEU A 8 -14.88 2.86 -4.42
CA LEU A 8 -14.11 1.85 -3.69
C LEU A 8 -14.23 0.47 -4.32
N ILE A 9 -15.44 0.07 -4.73
CA ILE A 9 -15.65 -1.21 -5.43
C ILE A 9 -14.92 -1.22 -6.77
N ALA A 10 -14.99 -0.14 -7.54
CA ALA A 10 -14.30 -0.05 -8.83
C ALA A 10 -12.78 -0.09 -8.69
N MET A 11 -12.21 0.60 -7.69
CA MET A 11 -10.77 0.53 -7.37
C MET A 11 -10.37 -0.88 -6.95
N SER A 12 -11.17 -1.50 -6.09
CA SER A 12 -10.97 -2.87 -5.64
C SER A 12 -10.97 -3.85 -6.82
N ALA A 13 -11.93 -3.75 -7.73
CA ALA A 13 -12.00 -4.58 -8.94
C ALA A 13 -10.81 -4.34 -9.88
N ALA A 14 -10.42 -3.07 -10.08
CA ALA A 14 -9.30 -2.69 -10.94
C ALA A 14 -7.96 -3.26 -10.47
N GLY A 15 -7.74 -3.36 -9.15
CA GLY A 15 -6.55 -3.99 -8.59
C GLY A 15 -6.63 -5.51 -8.54
N THR A 16 -7.82 -6.06 -8.24
CA THR A 16 -8.01 -7.51 -8.09
C THR A 16 -7.87 -8.27 -9.41
N PHE A 17 -8.40 -7.73 -10.51
CA PHE A 17 -8.34 -8.40 -11.80
C PHE A 17 -6.90 -8.68 -12.27
N PRO A 18 -5.97 -7.70 -12.34
CA PRO A 18 -4.59 -7.97 -12.71
C PRO A 18 -3.85 -8.80 -11.65
N PHE A 19 -4.22 -8.70 -10.38
CA PHE A 19 -3.64 -9.54 -9.34
C PHE A 19 -4.00 -11.02 -9.52
N ILE A 20 -5.24 -11.34 -9.89
CA ILE A 20 -5.64 -12.73 -10.21
C ILE A 20 -4.87 -13.26 -11.41
N ILE A 21 -4.70 -12.45 -12.46
CA ILE A 21 -3.87 -12.82 -13.63
C ILE A 21 -2.42 -13.07 -13.19
N TYR A 22 -1.86 -12.18 -12.39
CA TYR A 22 -0.52 -12.34 -11.83
C TYR A 22 -0.40 -13.66 -11.05
N MET A 23 -1.33 -13.97 -10.16
CA MET A 23 -1.32 -15.22 -9.36
C MET A 23 -1.37 -16.45 -10.27
N ALA A 24 -2.23 -16.45 -11.29
CA ALA A 24 -2.30 -17.55 -12.24
C ALA A 24 -0.97 -17.74 -13.02
N LEU A 25 -0.40 -16.63 -13.50
CA LEU A 25 0.89 -16.67 -14.23
C LEU A 25 2.05 -17.06 -13.32
N SER A 26 2.11 -16.53 -12.10
CA SER A 26 3.19 -16.88 -11.16
C SER A 26 3.15 -18.35 -10.76
N THR A 27 1.95 -18.95 -10.64
CA THR A 27 1.82 -20.38 -10.33
C THR A 27 2.21 -21.29 -11.50
N ILE A 28 1.88 -20.89 -12.75
CA ILE A 28 2.17 -21.68 -13.94
C ILE A 28 3.66 -21.57 -14.33
N PHE A 29 4.25 -20.39 -14.19
CA PHE A 29 5.59 -20.06 -14.65
C PHE A 29 6.58 -19.78 -13.50
N ASP A 30 6.39 -20.38 -12.34
CA ASP A 30 7.18 -20.09 -11.12
C ASP A 30 8.70 -20.21 -11.39
N ASN A 31 9.13 -21.24 -12.12
CA ASN A 31 10.53 -21.49 -12.43
C ASN A 31 11.12 -20.57 -13.53
N TYR A 32 10.29 -19.82 -14.26
CA TYR A 32 10.73 -18.99 -15.39
C TYR A 32 10.68 -17.50 -15.10
N ILE A 33 9.97 -17.09 -14.07
CA ILE A 33 9.74 -15.68 -13.76
C ILE A 33 10.61 -15.28 -12.57
N SER A 34 11.53 -14.32 -12.78
CA SER A 34 12.38 -13.82 -11.71
C SER A 34 11.57 -13.12 -10.61
N ALA A 35 12.04 -13.20 -9.36
CA ALA A 35 11.38 -12.58 -8.23
C ALA A 35 11.32 -11.04 -8.39
N ARG A 36 12.35 -10.43 -8.99
CA ARG A 36 12.35 -8.98 -9.30
C ARG A 36 11.26 -8.60 -10.29
N PHE A 37 10.93 -9.45 -11.26
CA PHE A 37 9.81 -9.20 -12.18
C PHE A 37 8.48 -9.34 -11.45
N ARG A 38 8.30 -10.39 -10.64
CA ARG A 38 7.11 -10.59 -9.77
C ARG A 38 6.88 -9.37 -8.89
N TYR A 39 7.94 -8.86 -8.27
CA TYR A 39 7.87 -7.68 -7.43
C TYR A 39 7.42 -6.42 -8.19
N ARG A 40 7.89 -6.22 -9.43
CA ARG A 40 7.42 -5.12 -10.28
C ARG A 40 5.95 -5.24 -10.62
N CYS A 41 5.47 -6.44 -10.95
CA CYS A 41 4.04 -6.68 -11.21
C CYS A 41 3.17 -6.34 -9.99
N LEU A 42 3.61 -6.71 -8.77
CA LEU A 42 2.90 -6.35 -7.54
C LEU A 42 2.87 -4.84 -7.30
N LYS A 43 3.92 -4.10 -7.64
CA LYS A 43 3.93 -2.62 -7.60
C LYS A 43 2.88 -2.02 -8.54
N TYR A 44 2.69 -2.57 -9.73
CA TYR A 44 1.61 -2.14 -10.63
C TYR A 44 0.23 -2.48 -10.07
N CYS A 45 0.03 -3.66 -9.52
CA CYS A 45 -1.24 -4.02 -8.87
C CYS A 45 -1.56 -3.08 -7.70
N LEU A 46 -0.56 -2.73 -6.87
CA LEU A 46 -0.72 -1.76 -5.79
C LEU A 46 -1.21 -0.42 -6.31
N LEU A 47 -0.60 0.08 -7.38
CA LEU A 47 -0.97 1.36 -7.98
C LEU A 47 -2.42 1.35 -8.47
N LEU A 48 -2.88 0.22 -9.05
CA LEU A 48 -4.26 0.06 -9.50
C LEU A 48 -5.27 0.02 -8.34
N TYR A 49 -4.89 -0.52 -7.18
CA TYR A 49 -5.72 -0.45 -5.98
C TYR A 49 -5.81 0.97 -5.40
N LEU A 50 -4.75 1.79 -5.51
CA LEU A 50 -4.69 3.13 -4.93
C LEU A 50 -5.26 4.22 -5.84
N VAL A 51 -5.15 4.06 -7.17
CA VAL A 51 -5.57 5.11 -8.12
C VAL A 51 -7.06 5.03 -8.40
N PRO A 52 -7.81 6.09 -8.13
CA PRO A 52 -9.24 6.15 -8.40
C PRO A 52 -9.52 6.43 -9.89
N PHE A 53 -9.30 5.46 -10.76
CA PHE A 53 -9.50 5.58 -12.21
C PHE A 53 -10.86 6.20 -12.63
N PRO A 54 -11.98 5.88 -11.97
CA PRO A 54 -13.25 6.53 -12.32
C PRO A 54 -13.26 8.05 -12.09
N LEU A 55 -12.58 8.53 -11.03
CA LEU A 55 -12.41 9.97 -10.79
C LEU A 55 -11.47 10.60 -11.80
N LEU A 56 -10.41 9.93 -12.19
CA LEU A 56 -9.47 10.38 -13.20
C LEU A 56 -10.18 10.57 -14.55
N LYS A 57 -11.02 9.59 -14.96
CA LYS A 57 -11.85 9.69 -16.16
C LYS A 57 -12.81 10.88 -16.09
N TYR A 58 -13.48 11.09 -14.95
CA TYR A 58 -14.38 12.24 -14.74
C TYR A 58 -13.62 13.57 -14.84
N PHE A 59 -12.44 13.67 -14.23
CA PHE A 59 -11.63 14.88 -14.25
C PHE A 59 -11.10 15.20 -15.65
N ILE A 60 -10.61 14.19 -16.40
CA ILE A 60 -10.15 14.34 -17.79
C ILE A 60 -11.32 14.73 -18.68
N TYR A 61 -12.47 14.05 -18.56
CA TYR A 61 -13.66 14.35 -19.35
C TYR A 61 -14.12 15.80 -19.14
N HIS A 62 -14.21 16.25 -17.88
CA HIS A 62 -14.61 17.63 -17.57
C HIS A 62 -13.61 18.68 -18.05
N ARG A 63 -12.32 18.36 -18.10
CA ARG A 63 -11.29 19.31 -18.53
C ARG A 63 -11.20 19.43 -20.05
N TYR A 64 -11.41 18.35 -20.78
CA TYR A 64 -11.21 18.32 -22.23
C TYR A 64 -12.51 18.27 -23.03
N PHE A 65 -13.58 17.81 -22.45
CA PHE A 65 -14.89 17.71 -23.07
C PHE A 65 -15.91 18.51 -22.27
N SER A 66 -15.67 19.83 -22.09
CA SER A 66 -16.68 20.73 -21.56
C SER A 66 -17.86 20.72 -22.53
N THR A 67 -18.92 19.99 -22.19
CA THR A 67 -20.18 20.08 -22.90
C THR A 67 -20.65 21.53 -22.86
N PRO A 68 -21.08 22.13 -23.96
CA PRO A 68 -21.71 23.43 -23.93
C PRO A 68 -22.86 23.36 -22.91
N LYS A 69 -22.94 24.36 -22.03
CA LYS A 69 -24.05 24.52 -21.09
C LYS A 69 -25.36 24.30 -21.87
N PRO A 70 -26.25 23.43 -21.40
CA PRO A 70 -27.56 23.36 -22.02
C PRO A 70 -28.15 24.76 -21.97
N LEU A 71 -28.49 25.30 -23.12
CA LEU A 71 -29.30 26.51 -23.26
C LEU A 71 -30.52 26.32 -22.35
N ASN A 72 -30.74 27.26 -21.43
CA ASN A 72 -31.94 27.32 -20.64
C ASN A 72 -33.18 27.33 -21.56
N GLY A 73 -33.70 26.17 -21.75
CA GLY A 73 -34.96 25.94 -22.43
C GLY A 73 -35.56 24.68 -21.85
N ASN A 74 -36.67 24.84 -21.12
CA ASN A 74 -37.49 23.76 -20.63
C ASN A 74 -38.07 22.97 -21.82
N VAL A 75 -37.24 22.11 -22.40
CA VAL A 75 -37.72 21.07 -23.30
C VAL A 75 -37.78 19.77 -22.50
N VAL A 76 -38.81 19.64 -21.71
CA VAL A 76 -39.26 18.35 -21.19
C VAL A 76 -39.87 17.62 -22.39
N ILE A 77 -39.09 16.84 -23.10
CA ILE A 77 -39.59 15.84 -24.01
C ILE A 77 -40.18 14.74 -23.13
N SER A 78 -41.43 14.88 -22.79
CA SER A 78 -42.25 13.86 -22.16
C SER A 78 -42.58 12.81 -23.25
N LEU A 79 -41.71 11.83 -23.44
CA LEU A 79 -42.08 10.56 -24.02
C LEU A 79 -42.59 9.66 -22.89
N THR A 80 -43.93 9.48 -22.88
CA THR A 80 -44.74 8.72 -21.92
C THR A 80 -45.04 9.45 -20.60
N GLY A 81 -46.12 10.24 -20.64
CA GLY A 81 -46.77 10.78 -19.45
C GLY A 81 -47.35 9.69 -18.56
N LYS A 82 -46.66 9.48 -17.47
CA LYS A 82 -47.19 9.16 -16.14
C LYS A 82 -46.03 9.34 -15.17
N ILE A 83 -46.02 10.46 -14.47
CA ILE A 83 -45.28 10.56 -13.22
C ILE A 83 -45.99 9.63 -12.25
N VAL A 84 -45.50 8.40 -12.17
CA VAL A 84 -45.81 7.53 -11.05
C VAL A 84 -45.04 8.10 -9.90
N GLN A 85 -45.71 8.91 -9.07
CA GLN A 85 -45.27 9.19 -7.70
C GLN A 85 -45.40 7.86 -6.94
N THR A 86 -44.52 6.95 -7.23
CA THR A 86 -44.36 5.75 -6.43
C THR A 86 -43.72 6.15 -5.12
N SER A 87 -44.26 5.64 -4.03
CA SER A 87 -43.80 5.67 -2.65
C SER A 87 -42.39 5.11 -2.43
N THR A 88 -41.48 5.35 -3.36
CA THR A 88 -40.06 4.93 -3.32
C THR A 88 -39.21 5.80 -2.39
N GLY A 89 -39.78 6.92 -1.88
CA GLY A 89 -39.06 7.82 -0.97
C GLY A 89 -38.67 7.17 0.35
N PHE A 90 -39.48 6.27 0.89
CA PHE A 90 -39.20 5.63 2.16
C PHE A 90 -38.08 4.60 2.07
N TYR A 91 -38.04 3.80 1.01
CA TYR A 91 -36.98 2.82 0.79
C TYR A 91 -35.64 3.46 0.41
N LEU A 92 -35.65 4.54 -0.34
CA LEU A 92 -34.43 5.28 -0.70
C LEU A 92 -33.81 6.00 0.51
N ASN A 93 -34.62 6.49 1.44
CA ASN A 93 -34.12 7.11 2.67
C ASN A 93 -33.54 6.08 3.66
N SER A 94 -34.17 4.93 3.80
CA SER A 94 -33.67 3.87 4.70
C SER A 94 -32.35 3.29 4.20
N VAL A 95 -32.22 2.99 2.91
CA VAL A 95 -30.97 2.54 2.29
C VAL A 95 -29.89 3.62 2.42
N GLY A 96 -30.23 4.91 2.27
CA GLY A 96 -29.33 6.03 2.49
C GLY A 96 -28.80 6.12 3.93
N SER A 97 -29.63 5.81 4.92
CA SER A 97 -29.25 5.82 6.34
C SER A 97 -28.30 4.65 6.67
N LEU A 98 -28.59 3.45 6.21
CA LEU A 98 -27.72 2.28 6.38
C LEU A 98 -26.35 2.49 5.73
N GLN A 99 -26.29 3.07 4.53
CA GLN A 99 -25.03 3.41 3.88
C GLN A 99 -24.19 4.41 4.67
N LYS A 100 -24.83 5.41 5.30
CA LYS A 100 -24.13 6.38 6.17
C LYS A 100 -23.52 5.71 7.39
N ILE A 101 -24.27 4.81 8.03
CA ILE A 101 -23.81 4.04 9.19
C ILE A 101 -22.62 3.16 8.77
N PHE A 102 -22.72 2.46 7.64
CA PHE A 102 -21.64 1.58 7.15
C PHE A 102 -20.35 2.36 6.86
N ILE A 103 -20.44 3.49 6.17
CA ILE A 103 -19.30 4.37 5.92
C ILE A 103 -18.74 4.93 7.23
N GLY A 104 -19.58 5.33 8.16
CA GLY A 104 -19.15 5.82 9.47
C GLY A 104 -18.36 4.76 10.25
N LEU A 105 -18.89 3.54 10.32
CA LEU A 105 -18.20 2.40 10.95
C LEU A 105 -16.87 2.07 10.25
N TRP A 106 -16.85 2.09 8.93
CA TRP A 106 -15.64 1.84 8.14
C TRP A 106 -14.57 2.90 8.40
N ILE A 107 -14.92 4.21 8.36
CA ILE A 107 -13.99 5.31 8.68
C ILE A 107 -13.51 5.19 10.13
N CYS A 108 -14.40 4.89 11.07
CA CYS A 108 -14.05 4.73 12.47
C CYS A 108 -13.04 3.58 12.65
N SER A 109 -13.28 2.42 12.03
CA SER A 109 -12.36 1.28 12.09
C SER A 109 -11.00 1.61 11.49
N LEU A 110 -10.96 2.29 10.34
CA LEU A 110 -9.70 2.77 9.74
C LEU A 110 -8.94 3.69 10.67
N SER A 111 -9.64 4.67 11.27
CA SER A 111 -9.03 5.64 12.18
C SER A 111 -8.43 4.95 13.41
N ILE A 112 -9.13 3.98 13.99
CA ILE A 112 -8.65 3.21 15.14
C ILE A 112 -7.39 2.43 14.78
N ILE A 113 -7.36 1.76 13.62
CA ILE A 113 -6.20 0.95 13.20
C ILE A 113 -5.01 1.85 12.89
N ILE A 114 -5.21 2.99 12.20
CA ILE A 114 -4.14 3.96 11.92
C ILE A 114 -3.55 4.49 13.22
N PHE A 115 -4.42 4.89 14.16
CA PHE A 115 -3.99 5.40 15.46
C PHE A 115 -3.21 4.35 16.27
N TYR A 116 -3.72 3.12 16.33
CA TYR A 116 -3.02 1.99 16.96
C TYR A 116 -1.64 1.75 16.33
N LYS A 117 -1.54 1.73 15.01
CA LYS A 117 -0.27 1.58 14.29
C LYS A 117 0.68 2.74 14.56
N ALA A 118 0.20 3.99 14.57
CA ALA A 118 1.00 5.17 14.85
C ALA A 118 1.57 5.14 16.28
N ILE A 119 0.77 4.75 17.28
CA ILE A 119 1.25 4.61 18.65
C ILE A 119 2.30 3.50 18.75
N ASN A 120 2.03 2.33 18.16
CA ASN A 120 2.98 1.23 18.21
C ASN A 120 4.29 1.56 17.49
N PHE A 121 4.22 2.24 16.34
CA PHE A 121 5.40 2.70 15.62
C PHE A 121 6.20 3.72 16.45
N SER A 122 5.52 4.67 17.09
CA SER A 122 6.18 5.66 17.94
C SER A 122 6.86 5.02 19.17
N ARG A 123 6.18 4.05 19.80
CA ARG A 123 6.75 3.28 20.92
C ARG A 123 7.96 2.44 20.48
N PHE A 124 7.84 1.79 19.33
CA PHE A 124 8.91 1.00 18.73
C PHE A 124 10.13 1.88 18.40
N HIS A 125 9.91 2.97 17.68
CA HIS A 125 10.96 3.93 17.34
C HIS A 125 11.67 4.46 18.59
N ARG A 126 10.92 4.82 19.63
CA ARG A 126 11.50 5.30 20.90
C ARG A 126 12.36 4.24 21.60
N LYS A 127 11.96 2.98 21.57
CA LYS A 127 12.73 1.86 22.15
C LYS A 127 14.04 1.62 21.41
N ILE A 128 14.02 1.74 20.08
CA ILE A 128 15.21 1.49 19.25
C ILE A 128 16.16 2.69 19.26
N SER A 129 15.64 3.91 19.20
CA SER A 129 16.48 5.12 19.13
C SER A 129 17.37 5.37 20.36
N GLN A 130 17.15 4.64 21.45
CA GLN A 130 17.98 4.71 22.66
C GLN A 130 19.33 4.01 22.49
N ASN A 131 19.46 3.05 21.57
CA ASN A 131 20.65 2.24 21.38
C ASN A 131 21.24 2.46 19.98
N VAL A 132 21.73 3.67 19.74
CA VAL A 132 22.49 3.95 18.52
C VAL A 132 23.81 3.18 18.59
N LEU A 133 24.08 2.38 17.57
CA LEU A 133 25.34 1.65 17.48
C LEU A 133 26.49 2.63 17.25
N SER A 134 27.49 2.58 18.12
CA SER A 134 28.68 3.45 18.09
C SER A 134 29.93 2.71 17.65
N ASP A 135 29.82 1.45 17.21
CA ASP A 135 30.99 0.68 16.75
C ASP A 135 31.48 1.27 15.40
N PRO A 136 32.73 1.84 15.38
CA PRO A 136 33.23 2.50 14.18
C PRO A 136 33.50 1.55 13.03
N GLU A 137 33.76 0.27 13.28
CA GLU A 137 33.98 -0.72 12.23
C GLU A 137 32.67 -1.01 11.47
N ILE A 138 31.57 -1.18 12.20
CA ILE A 138 30.26 -1.45 11.60
C ILE A 138 29.77 -0.21 10.82
N ILE A 139 29.93 0.98 11.38
CA ILE A 139 29.57 2.23 10.69
C ILE A 139 30.33 2.35 9.37
N LYS A 140 31.64 2.08 9.37
CA LYS A 140 32.46 2.12 8.16
C LYS A 140 32.01 1.12 7.11
N ILE A 141 31.62 -0.12 7.50
CA ILE A 141 31.08 -1.13 6.59
C ILE A 141 29.77 -0.63 5.97
N VAL A 142 28.86 -0.07 6.77
CA VAL A 142 27.58 0.45 6.26
C VAL A 142 27.79 1.63 5.29
N GLU A 143 28.69 2.55 5.60
CA GLU A 143 29.02 3.68 4.73
C GLU A 143 29.62 3.21 3.41
N MET A 144 30.57 2.29 3.44
CA MET A 144 31.22 1.72 2.26
C MET A 144 30.20 1.02 1.35
N LEU A 145 29.37 0.13 1.92
CA LEU A 145 28.35 -0.60 1.16
C LEU A 145 27.25 0.34 0.65
N SER A 146 26.86 1.36 1.42
CA SER A 146 25.87 2.36 0.98
C SER A 146 26.38 3.16 -0.21
N GLN A 147 27.67 3.50 -0.25
CA GLN A 147 28.30 4.17 -1.39
C GLN A 147 28.39 3.25 -2.60
N GLU A 148 28.82 1.98 -2.43
CA GLU A 148 28.85 0.97 -3.48
C GLU A 148 27.48 0.80 -4.13
N MET A 149 26.42 0.75 -3.30
CA MET A 149 25.03 0.59 -3.75
C MET A 149 24.40 1.90 -4.23
N GLN A 150 25.10 3.03 -4.18
CA GLN A 150 24.63 4.36 -4.59
C GLN A 150 23.36 4.82 -3.86
N LEU A 151 23.28 4.58 -2.55
CA LEU A 151 22.18 5.06 -1.73
C LEU A 151 22.26 6.57 -1.53
N GLN A 152 21.14 7.27 -1.73
CA GLN A 152 21.07 8.73 -1.62
C GLN A 152 20.93 9.22 -0.18
N HIS A 153 20.47 8.35 0.73
CA HIS A 153 20.18 8.70 2.12
C HIS A 153 21.21 8.11 3.06
N LYS A 154 21.57 8.89 4.08
CA LYS A 154 22.39 8.37 5.19
C LYS A 154 21.58 7.32 5.95
N VAL A 155 22.17 6.15 6.16
CA VAL A 155 21.57 5.05 6.92
C VAL A 155 22.06 5.10 8.36
N THR A 156 21.13 5.07 9.32
CA THR A 156 21.46 5.01 10.75
C THR A 156 21.42 3.55 11.20
N VAL A 157 22.35 3.16 12.04
CA VAL A 157 22.42 1.79 12.58
C VAL A 157 22.08 1.80 14.06
N TYR A 158 21.23 0.89 14.45
CA TYR A 158 20.83 0.66 15.83
C TYR A 158 21.14 -0.78 16.22
N GLU A 159 21.41 -1.01 17.49
CA GLU A 159 21.53 -2.35 18.06
C GLU A 159 20.33 -2.63 18.95
N ASN A 160 19.73 -3.81 18.79
CA ASN A 160 18.63 -4.24 19.63
C ASN A 160 18.75 -5.73 19.97
N SER A 161 19.00 -6.01 21.25
CA SER A 161 19.12 -7.37 21.76
C SER A 161 17.81 -8.16 21.79
N LEU A 162 16.66 -7.47 21.68
CA LEU A 162 15.33 -8.09 21.67
C LEU A 162 14.87 -8.48 20.25
N ALA A 163 15.59 -8.03 19.22
CA ALA A 163 15.28 -8.39 17.85
C ALA A 163 15.75 -9.83 17.57
N SER A 164 14.88 -10.64 16.98
CA SER A 164 15.19 -12.02 16.59
C SER A 164 16.03 -12.12 15.33
N SER A 165 15.93 -11.13 14.44
CA SER A 165 16.69 -11.00 13.20
C SER A 165 16.96 -9.53 12.89
N PRO A 166 18.03 -9.22 12.12
CA PRO A 166 18.21 -7.88 11.56
C PRO A 166 17.00 -7.47 10.73
N PHE A 167 16.73 -6.18 10.63
CA PHE A 167 15.68 -5.64 9.78
C PHE A 167 15.87 -4.16 9.50
N THR A 168 15.23 -3.67 8.45
CA THR A 168 15.18 -2.26 8.07
C THR A 168 13.86 -1.61 8.40
N TYR A 169 13.88 -0.33 8.77
CA TYR A 169 12.68 0.48 8.95
C TYR A 169 12.93 1.95 8.59
N GLY A 170 11.84 2.68 8.35
CA GLY A 170 11.88 4.10 8.01
C GLY A 170 11.91 4.35 6.51
N THR A 171 11.09 5.32 6.05
CA THR A 171 10.99 5.69 4.63
C THR A 171 11.91 6.86 4.29
N PHE A 172 11.88 7.94 5.09
CA PHE A 172 12.67 9.16 4.84
C PHE A 172 14.02 9.14 5.54
N HIS A 173 14.10 8.48 6.68
CA HIS A 173 15.31 8.27 7.44
C HIS A 173 15.50 6.76 7.62
N PRO A 174 16.02 6.08 6.59
CA PRO A 174 16.17 4.64 6.64
C PRO A 174 17.18 4.24 7.71
N SER A 175 16.83 3.18 8.43
CA SER A 175 17.63 2.70 9.55
C SER A 175 17.70 1.18 9.52
N ILE A 176 18.85 0.64 9.88
CA ILE A 176 19.08 -0.80 10.04
C ILE A 176 19.13 -1.08 11.54
N VAL A 177 18.42 -2.12 11.96
CA VAL A 177 18.52 -2.65 13.33
C VAL A 177 19.26 -3.97 13.26
N LEU A 178 20.41 -4.03 13.89
CA LEU A 178 21.21 -5.23 14.06
C LEU A 178 20.87 -5.92 15.38
N THR A 179 20.98 -7.23 15.41
CA THR A 179 20.84 -8.00 16.67
C THR A 179 22.21 -8.19 17.31
N SER A 180 22.26 -8.25 18.63
CA SER A 180 23.50 -8.57 19.35
C SER A 180 24.04 -9.99 19.05
N LEU A 181 23.20 -10.85 18.47
CA LEU A 181 23.53 -12.21 18.03
C LEU A 181 24.01 -12.29 16.57
N SER A 182 24.10 -11.16 15.88
CA SER A 182 24.59 -11.14 14.49
C SER A 182 26.01 -11.68 14.42
N ASP A 183 26.22 -12.73 13.63
CA ASP A 183 27.54 -13.31 13.42
C ASP A 183 28.46 -12.29 12.76
N LYS A 184 29.54 -11.91 13.46
CA LYS A 184 30.50 -10.91 12.98
C LYS A 184 31.14 -11.29 11.65
N ASN A 185 31.29 -12.58 11.35
CA ASN A 185 31.87 -13.06 10.10
C ASN A 185 30.96 -12.81 8.89
N ASN A 186 29.65 -12.85 9.09
CA ASN A 186 28.64 -12.68 8.05
C ASN A 186 28.03 -11.26 8.03
N LEU A 187 28.48 -10.37 8.91
CA LEU A 187 27.93 -9.04 9.09
C LEU A 187 27.87 -8.20 7.78
N PRO A 188 28.89 -8.19 6.90
CA PRO A 188 28.81 -7.45 5.63
C PRO A 188 27.71 -7.97 4.71
N LEU A 189 27.47 -9.28 4.67
CA LEU A 189 26.38 -9.87 3.87
C LEU A 189 25.01 -9.49 4.41
N ILE A 190 24.84 -9.54 5.72
CA ILE A 190 23.61 -9.13 6.40
C ILE A 190 23.32 -7.66 6.12
N ILE A 191 24.31 -6.79 6.29
CA ILE A 191 24.15 -5.35 6.03
C ILE A 191 23.82 -5.10 4.56
N ARG A 192 24.46 -5.81 3.62
CA ARG A 192 24.15 -5.69 2.19
C ARG A 192 22.73 -6.08 1.87
N HIS A 193 22.22 -7.16 2.45
CA HIS A 193 20.84 -7.60 2.33
C HIS A 193 19.87 -6.50 2.84
N GLU A 194 20.10 -5.97 4.03
CA GLU A 194 19.27 -4.89 4.60
C GLU A 194 19.33 -3.60 3.77
N LEU A 195 20.50 -3.23 3.25
CA LEU A 195 20.65 -2.08 2.37
C LEU A 195 19.90 -2.28 1.03
N GLN A 196 19.75 -3.52 0.56
CA GLN A 196 18.94 -3.81 -0.62
C GLN A 196 17.45 -3.51 -0.38
N HIS A 197 16.91 -3.82 0.79
CA HIS A 197 15.56 -3.43 1.17
C HIS A 197 15.36 -1.91 1.18
N ILE A 198 16.36 -1.16 1.67
CA ILE A 198 16.35 0.31 1.64
C ILE A 198 16.35 0.80 0.19
N LYS A 199 17.22 0.26 -0.66
CA LYS A 199 17.33 0.62 -2.09
C LYS A 199 16.05 0.37 -2.85
N SER A 200 15.36 -0.73 -2.56
CA SER A 200 14.10 -1.11 -3.21
C SER A 200 12.88 -0.38 -2.66
N HIS A 201 13.05 0.44 -1.60
CA HIS A 201 11.97 1.11 -0.86
C HIS A 201 10.92 0.15 -0.29
N ASP A 202 11.34 -1.03 0.17
CA ASP A 202 10.47 -2.12 0.59
C ASP A 202 9.60 -1.74 1.78
N PHE A 203 10.15 -0.98 2.73
CA PHE A 203 9.37 -0.49 3.86
C PHE A 203 8.19 0.38 3.41
N LEU A 204 8.40 1.32 2.49
CA LEU A 204 7.33 2.16 1.94
C LEU A 204 6.28 1.33 1.23
N PHE A 205 6.73 0.40 0.38
CA PHE A 205 5.83 -0.45 -0.38
C PHE A 205 4.96 -1.33 0.53
N ARG A 206 5.53 -1.89 1.60
CA ARG A 206 4.80 -2.66 2.63
C ARG A 206 3.76 -1.80 3.36
N GLN A 207 4.09 -0.54 3.68
CA GLN A 207 3.12 0.39 4.28
C GLN A 207 1.97 0.73 3.33
N LEU A 208 2.25 0.95 2.05
CA LEU A 208 1.22 1.20 1.03
C LEU A 208 0.35 -0.04 0.78
N ALA A 209 0.94 -1.23 0.74
CA ALA A 209 0.19 -2.49 0.63
C ALA A 209 -0.72 -2.70 1.87
N PHE A 210 -0.25 -2.35 3.06
CA PHE A 210 -1.07 -2.37 4.26
C PHE A 210 -2.21 -1.34 4.19
N LEU A 211 -1.98 -0.14 3.66
CA LEU A 211 -3.03 0.85 3.42
C LEU A 211 -4.10 0.31 2.45
N VAL A 212 -3.69 -0.37 1.36
CA VAL A 212 -4.62 -1.05 0.44
C VAL A 212 -5.44 -2.10 1.16
N LEU A 213 -4.80 -2.94 2.01
CA LEU A 213 -5.49 -3.93 2.82
C LEU A 213 -6.57 -3.30 3.69
N MET A 214 -6.28 -2.15 4.30
CA MET A 214 -7.24 -1.44 5.14
C MET A 214 -8.39 -0.83 4.34
N LEU A 215 -8.08 -0.15 3.23
CA LEU A 215 -9.07 0.50 2.38
C LEU A 215 -10.06 -0.50 1.78
N HIS A 216 -9.57 -1.68 1.44
CA HIS A 216 -10.33 -2.74 0.75
C HIS A 216 -10.54 -3.99 1.61
N CYS A 217 -10.62 -3.83 2.94
CA CYS A 217 -10.72 -4.94 3.89
C CYS A 217 -11.92 -5.88 3.65
N TYR A 218 -12.94 -5.43 2.91
CA TYR A 218 -14.08 -6.24 2.46
C TYR A 218 -13.74 -7.21 1.31
N ASN A 219 -12.59 -7.03 0.66
CA ASN A 219 -12.15 -7.84 -0.48
C ASN A 219 -11.15 -8.92 -0.01
N PRO A 220 -11.46 -10.22 -0.10
CA PRO A 220 -10.56 -11.28 0.34
C PRO A 220 -9.24 -11.34 -0.44
N PHE A 221 -9.23 -10.95 -1.72
CA PHE A 221 -8.02 -10.97 -2.55
C PHE A 221 -6.92 -10.01 -2.05
N VAL A 222 -7.28 -8.96 -1.35
CA VAL A 222 -6.30 -7.99 -0.83
C VAL A 222 -5.45 -8.59 0.30
N TYR A 223 -5.98 -9.55 1.04
CA TYR A 223 -5.22 -10.30 2.07
C TYR A 223 -4.16 -11.20 1.42
N PHE A 224 -4.52 -11.87 0.32
CA PHE A 224 -3.55 -12.64 -0.48
C PHE A 224 -2.52 -11.73 -1.12
N PHE A 225 -2.93 -10.58 -1.66
CA PHE A 225 -2.03 -9.57 -2.21
C PHE A 225 -1.01 -9.09 -1.17
N PHE A 226 -1.45 -8.76 0.05
CA PHE A 226 -0.56 -8.29 1.11
C PHE A 226 0.45 -9.36 1.53
N ARG A 227 0.03 -10.62 1.62
CA ARG A 227 0.90 -11.75 1.93
C ARG A 227 1.93 -11.96 0.81
N GLU A 228 1.48 -12.00 -0.42
CA GLU A 228 2.35 -12.16 -1.60
C GLU A 228 3.40 -11.04 -1.70
N VAL A 229 3.04 -9.81 -1.36
CA VAL A 229 3.98 -8.67 -1.32
C VAL A 229 5.13 -8.97 -0.36
N ILE A 230 4.85 -9.48 0.84
CA ILE A 230 5.87 -9.77 1.84
C ILE A 230 6.79 -10.91 1.34
N GLU A 231 6.21 -11.99 0.82
CA GLU A 231 6.96 -13.16 0.34
C GLU A 231 7.87 -12.82 -0.84
N VAL A 232 7.35 -12.07 -1.82
CA VAL A 232 8.12 -11.70 -3.03
C VAL A 232 9.18 -10.63 -2.75
N GLN A 233 9.00 -9.77 -1.74
CA GLN A 233 10.04 -8.83 -1.31
C GLN A 233 11.30 -9.55 -0.87
N GLU A 234 11.17 -10.57 -0.03
CA GLU A 234 12.30 -11.36 0.45
C GLU A 234 12.99 -12.10 -0.73
N LEU A 235 12.21 -12.78 -1.57
CA LEU A 235 12.74 -13.47 -2.73
C LEU A 235 13.48 -12.54 -3.71
N ALA A 236 12.99 -11.32 -3.90
CA ALA A 236 13.60 -10.35 -4.81
C ALA A 236 14.89 -9.72 -4.24
N CYS A 237 15.09 -9.79 -2.93
CA CYS A 237 16.32 -9.37 -2.26
C CYS A 237 17.43 -10.40 -2.40
N ASP A 238 17.06 -11.69 -2.42
CA ASP A 238 18.00 -12.81 -2.49
C ASP A 238 18.52 -13.07 -3.93
N GLU A 239 17.84 -12.53 -4.97
CA GLU A 239 18.30 -12.55 -6.38
C GLU A 239 19.35 -11.45 -6.64
#